data_1ba29d81b9e3fd4b450082d327f6a780
#
_entry.id   1ba29d81b9e3fd4b450082d327f6a780
#
_cell.length_a   1.000
_cell.length_b   1.000
_cell.length_c   1.000
_cell.angle_alpha   90.00
_cell.angle_beta   90.00
_cell.angle_gamma   90.00
#
_symmetry.space_group_name_H-M   'P 1'
#
loop_
_entity.id
_entity.type
_entity.pdbx_description
1 polymer ?
#
loop_
_entity_poly.entity_id
_entity_poly.type
_entity_poly.pdbx_seq_one_letter_code
_entity_poly.pdbx_strand_id
1 'polypeptide(L)'
;MKKYLYIVAMLAFFAGCTKAPEQDRAEELRNRILEGKTDKVLVVAHRGDWRYAPENSIAGIEHSIKVGVDVVELDLQLTRDSVLIIMHDATLNRTTTGKGRVSEWTLDSIKTLKLKNGAGIHTKHRVPTLEEALLAAKGKVLVNLDKADRYLDLVVPVLEKTGTTKQIIMKGGRPAESVIASYGDLLDEILYMPIVNLYKDDARQIMEGHMALLKPCAYELTYRTDDELDYPLQLREDLSGKALLWYNTLWDTLCGGHDDDLALEDPDAAYGFLIDTLGATIIQTDRAEYLLSYLRSRHLHD
;
A
#
# COMPACT_ATOMS: atom_id res chain seq x y z
N MET A 1 49.54 27.40 61.86
CA MET A 1 48.26 26.74 61.62
C MET A 1 47.84 26.95 60.14
N LYS A 2 48.06 25.93 59.25
CA LYS A 2 47.74 26.02 57.82
C LYS A 2 46.35 25.43 57.61
N LYS A 3 45.38 26.21 57.10
CA LYS A 3 44.03 25.73 56.71
C LYS A 3 44.10 25.23 55.31
N TYR A 4 43.80 23.94 55.08
CA TYR A 4 43.61 23.33 53.76
C TYR A 4 42.18 23.50 53.37
N LEU A 5 41.90 24.12 52.19
CA LEU A 5 40.62 24.30 51.58
C LEU A 5 40.44 23.18 50.55
N TYR A 6 39.54 22.24 50.81
CA TYR A 6 39.19 21.20 49.84
C TYR A 6 38.11 21.73 48.90
N ILE A 7 38.48 21.88 47.62
CA ILE A 7 37.51 22.15 46.55
C ILE A 7 36.99 20.80 46.06
N VAL A 8 35.72 20.50 46.33
CA VAL A 8 35.02 19.34 45.75
C VAL A 8 34.47 19.77 44.39
N ALA A 9 35.07 19.28 43.31
CA ALA A 9 34.55 19.48 41.95
C ALA A 9 33.38 18.48 41.72
N MET A 10 32.18 19.01 41.65
CA MET A 10 30.96 18.24 41.26
C MET A 10 30.96 18.10 39.74
N LEU A 11 31.31 16.93 39.24
CA LEU A 11 31.13 16.52 37.84
C LEU A 11 29.65 16.22 37.62
N ALA A 12 28.92 17.15 36.99
CA ALA A 12 27.59 16.91 36.50
C ALA A 12 27.64 16.03 35.25
N PHE A 13 27.30 14.75 35.38
CA PHE A 13 27.05 13.88 34.23
C PHE A 13 25.74 14.34 33.55
N PHE A 14 25.87 15.03 32.44
CA PHE A 14 24.75 15.16 31.49
C PHE A 14 24.54 13.80 30.79
N ALA A 15 23.66 12.96 31.32
CA ALA A 15 23.12 11.84 30.57
C ALA A 15 22.24 12.43 29.48
N GLY A 16 22.80 12.63 28.29
CA GLY A 16 22.05 12.93 27.10
C GLY A 16 21.18 11.69 26.81
N CYS A 17 19.84 11.82 27.00
CA CYS A 17 18.89 10.87 26.46
C CYS A 17 18.98 10.94 24.93
N THR A 18 19.84 10.14 24.33
CA THR A 18 19.74 9.82 22.90
C THR A 18 18.49 8.98 22.76
N LYS A 19 17.38 9.57 22.23
CA LYS A 19 16.26 8.77 21.70
C LYS A 19 16.87 7.68 20.83
N ALA A 20 16.53 6.42 21.11
CA ALA A 20 16.82 5.33 20.17
C ALA A 20 16.31 5.77 18.77
N PRO A 21 17.04 5.49 17.70
CA PRO A 21 16.56 5.80 16.36
C PRO A 21 15.14 5.22 16.23
N GLU A 22 14.19 6.06 15.83
CA GLU A 22 12.81 5.64 15.58
C GLU A 22 12.90 4.53 14.54
N GLN A 23 12.44 3.33 14.90
CA GLN A 23 12.55 2.14 14.05
C GLN A 23 11.80 2.44 12.75
N ASP A 24 12.45 2.28 11.60
CA ASP A 24 11.83 2.47 10.29
C ASP A 24 10.93 1.27 9.99
N ARG A 25 9.63 1.40 10.37
CA ARG A 25 8.64 0.33 10.19
C ARG A 25 8.46 -0.02 8.70
N ALA A 26 8.59 0.95 7.81
CA ALA A 26 8.48 0.68 6.38
C ALA A 26 9.63 -0.21 5.87
N GLU A 27 10.85 -0.03 6.38
CA GLU A 27 11.98 -0.90 6.09
C GLU A 27 11.76 -2.32 6.65
N GLU A 28 11.23 -2.43 7.86
CA GLU A 28 10.87 -3.72 8.46
C GLU A 28 9.84 -4.49 7.63
N LEU A 29 8.77 -3.82 7.21
CA LEU A 29 7.73 -4.37 6.35
C LEU A 29 8.28 -4.78 4.97
N ARG A 30 9.14 -3.94 4.37
CA ARG A 30 9.83 -4.28 3.13
C ARG A 30 10.65 -5.57 3.28
N ASN A 31 11.47 -5.65 4.32
CA ASN A 31 12.32 -6.82 4.58
C ASN A 31 11.47 -8.07 4.79
N ARG A 32 10.34 -7.95 5.50
CA ARG A 32 9.39 -9.05 5.68
C ARG A 32 8.87 -9.60 4.34
N ILE A 33 8.51 -8.70 3.40
CA ILE A 33 8.05 -9.09 2.05
C ILE A 33 9.20 -9.76 1.27
N LEU A 34 10.39 -9.18 1.28
CA LEU A 34 11.55 -9.72 0.57
C LEU A 34 12.01 -11.08 1.10
N GLU A 35 11.87 -11.32 2.40
CA GLU A 35 12.19 -12.59 3.07
C GLU A 35 11.08 -13.65 2.90
N GLY A 36 9.95 -13.29 2.29
CA GLY A 36 8.81 -14.20 2.06
C GLY A 36 8.19 -14.72 3.37
N LYS A 37 8.15 -13.90 4.45
CA LYS A 37 7.57 -14.29 5.73
C LYS A 37 6.05 -14.40 5.66
N THR A 38 5.52 -15.54 6.07
CA THR A 38 4.09 -15.89 6.00
C THR A 38 3.43 -16.10 7.37
N ASP A 39 4.15 -15.86 8.46
CA ASP A 39 3.65 -16.01 9.84
C ASP A 39 2.61 -14.97 10.25
N LYS A 40 2.51 -13.87 9.49
CA LYS A 40 1.53 -12.80 9.64
C LYS A 40 0.93 -12.44 8.27
N VAL A 41 -0.27 -11.87 8.29
CA VAL A 41 -0.96 -11.34 7.12
C VAL A 41 -0.83 -9.81 7.11
N LEU A 42 -0.32 -9.25 6.02
CA LEU A 42 -0.20 -7.81 5.84
C LEU A 42 -1.54 -7.21 5.39
N VAL A 43 -1.90 -6.10 6.00
CA VAL A 43 -3.15 -5.37 5.70
C VAL A 43 -2.87 -4.18 4.81
N VAL A 44 -3.60 -4.09 3.70
CA VAL A 44 -3.53 -2.97 2.77
C VAL A 44 -4.83 -2.16 2.84
N ALA A 45 -4.73 -0.88 3.19
CA ALA A 45 -5.86 0.03 3.18
C ALA A 45 -6.04 0.62 1.77
N HIS A 46 -7.11 0.24 1.07
CA HIS A 46 -7.46 0.74 -0.25
C HIS A 46 -7.79 2.23 -0.20
N ARG A 47 -7.08 3.06 -0.98
CA ARG A 47 -7.15 4.53 -0.99
C ARG A 47 -6.92 5.18 0.38
N GLY A 48 -6.08 4.55 1.22
CA GLY A 48 -6.00 4.83 2.64
C GLY A 48 -7.22 4.30 3.39
N ASP A 49 -7.42 4.68 4.66
CA ASP A 49 -8.64 4.29 5.39
C ASP A 49 -9.80 5.23 5.06
N TRP A 50 -10.41 5.02 3.89
CA TRP A 50 -11.47 5.89 3.39
C TRP A 50 -12.81 5.77 4.13
N ARG A 51 -12.98 4.75 4.93
CA ARG A 51 -14.13 4.62 5.83
C ARG A 51 -14.06 5.63 6.97
N TYR A 52 -12.86 5.97 7.41
CA TYR A 52 -12.60 6.94 8.48
C TYR A 52 -12.45 8.38 7.96
N ALA A 53 -11.74 8.58 6.84
CA ALA A 53 -11.42 9.88 6.26
C ALA A 53 -11.75 9.89 4.75
N PRO A 54 -11.71 11.05 4.04
CA PRO A 54 -11.83 11.03 2.58
C PRO A 54 -10.81 10.11 1.93
N GLU A 55 -11.21 9.36 0.90
CA GLU A 55 -10.30 8.53 0.11
C GLU A 55 -9.13 9.36 -0.44
N ASN A 56 -7.96 8.73 -0.57
CA ASN A 56 -6.79 9.38 -1.14
C ASN A 56 -6.42 10.71 -0.43
N SER A 57 -6.54 10.75 0.91
CA SER A 57 -6.23 11.93 1.73
C SER A 57 -5.10 11.68 2.73
N ILE A 58 -4.42 12.77 3.13
CA ILE A 58 -3.42 12.69 4.21
C ILE A 58 -4.04 12.14 5.49
N ALA A 59 -5.27 12.54 5.82
CA ALA A 59 -5.96 12.05 7.01
C ALA A 59 -6.25 10.53 6.95
N GLY A 60 -6.55 9.98 5.77
CA GLY A 60 -6.69 8.52 5.56
C GLY A 60 -5.37 7.79 5.75
N ILE A 61 -4.27 8.33 5.22
CA ILE A 61 -2.92 7.79 5.41
C ILE A 61 -2.52 7.79 6.90
N GLU A 62 -2.69 8.93 7.59
CA GLU A 62 -2.35 9.08 9.01
C GLU A 62 -3.19 8.15 9.89
N HIS A 63 -4.48 7.96 9.57
CA HIS A 63 -5.32 7.02 10.30
C HIS A 63 -4.90 5.58 10.06
N SER A 64 -4.62 5.18 8.81
CA SER A 64 -4.09 3.85 8.48
C SER A 64 -2.83 3.52 9.29
N ILE A 65 -1.88 4.47 9.38
CA ILE A 65 -0.68 4.34 10.21
C ILE A 65 -1.03 4.15 11.69
N LYS A 66 -1.95 4.96 12.19
CA LYS A 66 -2.36 4.94 13.60
C LYS A 66 -2.98 3.61 14.03
N VAL A 67 -3.78 2.98 13.17
CA VAL A 67 -4.46 1.72 13.49
C VAL A 67 -3.60 0.48 13.26
N GLY A 68 -2.45 0.66 12.58
CA GLY A 68 -1.44 -0.39 12.38
C GLY A 68 -1.48 -1.06 11.01
N VAL A 69 -2.08 -0.43 9.99
CA VAL A 69 -2.04 -0.89 8.59
C VAL A 69 -0.59 -0.99 8.09
N ASP A 70 -0.28 -1.97 7.27
CA ASP A 70 1.08 -2.25 6.76
C ASP A 70 1.37 -1.56 5.44
N VAL A 71 0.35 -1.42 4.59
CA VAL A 71 0.45 -0.79 3.27
C VAL A 71 -0.74 0.15 3.07
N VAL A 72 -0.51 1.36 2.62
CA VAL A 72 -1.57 2.22 2.09
C VAL A 72 -1.54 2.17 0.56
N GLU A 73 -2.65 1.87 -0.06
CA GLU A 73 -2.79 1.98 -1.50
C GLU A 73 -3.29 3.37 -1.86
N LEU A 74 -2.71 3.99 -2.90
CA LEU A 74 -2.99 5.35 -3.35
C LEU A 74 -3.00 5.42 -4.88
N ASP A 75 -3.94 6.18 -5.44
CA ASP A 75 -4.10 6.37 -6.88
C ASP A 75 -3.47 7.67 -7.38
N LEU A 76 -2.89 7.65 -8.59
CA LEU A 76 -2.27 8.82 -9.21
C LEU A 76 -3.10 9.41 -10.35
N GLN A 77 -3.17 10.73 -10.38
CA GLN A 77 -3.63 11.51 -11.52
C GLN A 77 -2.66 12.67 -11.79
N LEU A 78 -2.61 13.12 -13.05
CA LEU A 78 -1.75 14.21 -13.50
C LEU A 78 -2.56 15.49 -13.75
N THR A 79 -2.13 16.60 -13.16
CA THR A 79 -2.71 17.94 -13.38
C THR A 79 -2.27 18.51 -14.73
N ARG A 80 -2.90 19.61 -15.15
CA ARG A 80 -2.56 20.33 -16.39
C ARG A 80 -1.12 20.84 -16.41
N ASP A 81 -0.60 21.23 -15.26
CA ASP A 81 0.77 21.73 -15.06
C ASP A 81 1.75 20.63 -14.63
N SER A 82 1.43 19.36 -14.96
CA SER A 82 2.28 18.19 -14.80
C SER A 82 2.70 17.88 -13.36
N VAL A 83 1.83 18.14 -12.39
CA VAL A 83 2.03 17.74 -11.00
C VAL A 83 1.22 16.48 -10.69
N LEU A 84 1.82 15.48 -10.07
CA LEU A 84 1.14 14.27 -9.60
C LEU A 84 0.37 14.56 -8.32
N ILE A 85 -0.93 14.24 -8.33
CA ILE A 85 -1.83 14.33 -7.18
C ILE A 85 -2.39 12.95 -6.84
N ILE A 86 -2.86 12.78 -5.61
CA ILE A 86 -3.48 11.54 -5.15
C ILE A 86 -4.98 11.62 -5.39
N MET A 87 -5.47 10.85 -6.36
CA MET A 87 -6.88 10.80 -6.75
C MET A 87 -7.17 9.60 -7.64
N HIS A 88 -8.29 8.91 -7.38
CA HIS A 88 -8.68 7.75 -8.18
C HIS A 88 -9.24 8.14 -9.56
N ASP A 89 -10.25 9.01 -9.58
CA ASP A 89 -11.00 9.35 -10.79
C ASP A 89 -10.23 10.32 -11.67
N ALA A 90 -10.39 10.21 -12.97
CA ALA A 90 -9.90 11.22 -13.92
C ALA A 90 -10.66 12.55 -13.84
N THR A 91 -11.72 12.62 -13.02
CA THR A 91 -12.54 13.83 -12.80
C THR A 91 -12.65 14.19 -11.32
N LEU A 92 -12.84 15.47 -11.04
CA LEU A 92 -12.96 16.03 -9.69
C LEU A 92 -14.33 15.79 -9.03
N ASN A 93 -15.33 15.34 -9.81
CA ASN A 93 -16.75 15.44 -9.48
C ASN A 93 -17.17 14.65 -8.23
N ARG A 94 -16.72 13.39 -8.12
CA ARG A 94 -17.17 12.49 -7.06
C ARG A 94 -16.55 12.87 -5.72
N THR A 95 -15.24 13.02 -5.69
CA THR A 95 -14.45 13.11 -4.43
C THR A 95 -14.10 14.53 -4.01
N THR A 96 -14.42 15.56 -4.82
CA THR A 96 -14.10 16.95 -4.48
C THR A 96 -15.28 17.91 -4.69
N THR A 97 -15.09 19.18 -4.26
CA THR A 97 -16.03 20.28 -4.55
C THR A 97 -15.89 20.83 -5.96
N GLY A 98 -14.90 20.39 -6.75
CA GLY A 98 -14.68 20.78 -8.14
C GLY A 98 -15.48 19.93 -9.12
N LYS A 99 -15.39 20.31 -10.41
CA LYS A 99 -16.01 19.58 -11.53
C LYS A 99 -15.10 19.59 -12.74
N GLY A 100 -15.22 18.58 -13.60
CA GLY A 100 -14.42 18.45 -14.82
C GLY A 100 -13.20 17.55 -14.63
N ARG A 101 -12.36 17.49 -15.65
CA ARG A 101 -11.20 16.57 -15.70
C ARG A 101 -10.03 17.14 -14.90
N VAL A 102 -9.32 16.30 -14.15
CA VAL A 102 -8.09 16.67 -13.43
C VAL A 102 -7.06 17.31 -14.37
N SER A 103 -6.89 16.75 -15.57
CA SER A 103 -5.93 17.23 -16.57
C SER A 103 -6.23 18.64 -17.14
N GLU A 104 -7.37 19.23 -16.82
CA GLU A 104 -7.74 20.60 -17.21
C GLU A 104 -7.44 21.62 -16.11
N TRP A 105 -7.07 21.18 -14.91
CA TRP A 105 -6.85 22.02 -13.73
C TRP A 105 -5.38 22.08 -13.35
N THR A 106 -4.90 23.27 -12.95
CA THR A 106 -3.57 23.40 -12.32
C THR A 106 -3.60 22.94 -10.87
N LEU A 107 -2.43 22.60 -10.31
CA LEU A 107 -2.31 22.27 -8.90
C LEU A 107 -2.91 23.36 -7.99
N ASP A 108 -2.56 24.62 -8.20
CA ASP A 108 -3.04 25.75 -7.39
C ASP A 108 -4.57 25.79 -7.35
N SER A 109 -5.22 25.58 -8.51
CA SER A 109 -6.67 25.52 -8.59
C SER A 109 -7.26 24.32 -7.85
N ILE A 110 -6.65 23.13 -7.97
CA ILE A 110 -7.07 21.91 -7.26
C ILE A 110 -6.91 22.08 -5.75
N LYS A 111 -5.84 22.72 -5.28
CA LYS A 111 -5.60 23.01 -3.87
C LYS A 111 -6.65 23.91 -3.22
N THR A 112 -7.45 24.63 -3.97
CA THR A 112 -8.61 25.39 -3.44
C THR A 112 -9.79 24.48 -3.09
N LEU A 113 -9.89 23.30 -3.71
CA LEU A 113 -11.00 22.38 -3.56
C LEU A 113 -10.93 21.65 -2.21
N LYS A 114 -12.09 21.20 -1.74
CA LYS A 114 -12.23 20.35 -0.55
C LYS A 114 -12.56 18.93 -0.98
N LEU A 115 -11.98 17.95 -0.31
CA LEU A 115 -12.37 16.55 -0.44
C LEU A 115 -13.74 16.31 0.20
N LYS A 116 -14.48 15.37 -0.36
CA LYS A 116 -15.70 14.80 0.20
C LYS A 116 -15.39 13.48 0.89
N ASN A 117 -16.10 13.15 1.95
CA ASN A 117 -16.05 11.84 2.56
C ASN A 117 -16.86 10.80 1.74
N GLY A 118 -16.84 9.54 2.15
CA GLY A 118 -17.57 8.45 1.50
C GLY A 118 -19.10 8.66 1.35
N ALA A 119 -19.69 9.54 2.17
CA ALA A 119 -21.11 9.94 2.07
C ALA A 119 -21.33 11.16 1.14
N GLY A 120 -20.29 11.65 0.44
CA GLY A 120 -20.38 12.82 -0.45
C GLY A 120 -20.40 14.18 0.25
N ILE A 121 -20.17 14.23 1.58
CA ILE A 121 -20.21 15.45 2.38
C ILE A 121 -18.84 16.14 2.33
N HIS A 122 -18.84 17.46 2.15
CA HIS A 122 -17.62 18.27 2.13
C HIS A 122 -16.90 18.25 3.47
N THR A 123 -15.58 18.07 3.42
CA THR A 123 -14.70 18.06 4.59
C THR A 123 -13.77 19.27 4.60
N LYS A 124 -12.92 19.37 5.60
CA LYS A 124 -11.82 20.36 5.65
C LYS A 124 -10.59 19.94 4.84
N HIS A 125 -10.51 18.66 4.43
CA HIS A 125 -9.33 18.10 3.79
C HIS A 125 -9.19 18.54 2.33
N ARG A 126 -7.95 18.59 1.84
CA ARG A 126 -7.57 19.00 0.48
C ARG A 126 -6.99 17.82 -0.28
N VAL A 127 -7.00 17.92 -1.62
CA VAL A 127 -6.33 16.95 -2.49
C VAL A 127 -4.82 17.02 -2.25
N PRO A 128 -4.15 15.92 -1.87
CA PRO A 128 -2.69 15.93 -1.68
C PRO A 128 -1.95 15.74 -3.01
N THR A 129 -0.72 16.26 -3.07
CA THR A 129 0.25 15.84 -4.08
C THR A 129 0.85 14.49 -3.71
N LEU A 130 1.51 13.82 -4.66
CA LEU A 130 2.30 12.62 -4.39
C LEU A 130 3.37 12.91 -3.32
N GLU A 131 4.08 14.03 -3.42
CA GLU A 131 5.11 14.42 -2.45
C GLU A 131 4.54 14.53 -1.03
N GLU A 132 3.42 15.21 -0.85
CA GLU A 132 2.78 15.35 0.46
C GLU A 132 2.37 13.99 1.05
N ALA A 133 1.82 13.10 0.22
CA ALA A 133 1.39 11.77 0.64
C ALA A 133 2.59 10.89 1.05
N LEU A 134 3.66 10.90 0.27
CA LEU A 134 4.88 10.16 0.56
C LEU A 134 5.56 10.64 1.84
N LEU A 135 5.62 11.95 2.07
CA LEU A 135 6.18 12.51 3.31
C LEU A 135 5.34 12.15 4.55
N ALA A 136 4.01 12.07 4.42
CA ALA A 136 3.13 11.62 5.51
C ALA A 136 3.37 10.14 5.88
N ALA A 137 3.61 9.29 4.88
CA ALA A 137 3.83 7.85 5.01
C ALA A 137 5.29 7.48 5.38
N LYS A 138 6.25 8.38 5.15
CA LYS A 138 7.70 8.08 5.22
C LYS A 138 8.11 7.41 6.53
N GLY A 139 8.78 6.25 6.40
CA GLY A 139 9.31 5.45 7.50
C GLY A 139 8.25 4.73 8.35
N LYS A 140 6.95 4.88 8.04
CA LYS A 140 5.86 4.40 8.90
C LYS A 140 5.05 3.25 8.30
N VAL A 141 4.87 3.25 6.99
CA VAL A 141 4.00 2.33 6.25
C VAL A 141 4.50 2.18 4.82
N LEU A 142 4.35 1.03 4.19
CA LEU A 142 4.60 0.89 2.76
C LEU A 142 3.52 1.61 1.96
N VAL A 143 3.85 2.05 0.75
CA VAL A 143 2.91 2.74 -0.14
C VAL A 143 2.81 1.98 -1.45
N ASN A 144 1.62 1.48 -1.77
CA ASN A 144 1.31 0.97 -3.09
C ASN A 144 0.77 2.10 -3.96
N LEU A 145 1.44 2.39 -5.07
CA LEU A 145 1.06 3.43 -6.02
C LEU A 145 0.34 2.80 -7.21
N ASP A 146 -0.99 2.92 -7.26
CA ASP A 146 -1.78 2.50 -8.42
C ASP A 146 -1.63 3.51 -9.57
N LYS A 147 -1.60 3.01 -10.81
CA LYS A 147 -1.43 3.78 -12.06
C LYS A 147 -0.08 4.49 -12.20
N ALA A 148 0.90 4.23 -11.32
CA ALA A 148 2.21 4.88 -11.33
C ALA A 148 3.03 4.54 -12.59
N ASP A 149 2.83 3.37 -13.17
CA ASP A 149 3.47 2.89 -14.41
C ASP A 149 3.25 3.82 -15.61
N ARG A 150 2.18 4.62 -15.59
CA ARG A 150 1.87 5.63 -16.63
C ARG A 150 2.72 6.89 -16.53
N TYR A 151 3.36 7.12 -15.39
CA TYR A 151 4.00 8.38 -15.02
C TYR A 151 5.39 8.18 -14.42
N LEU A 152 6.12 7.10 -14.78
CA LEU A 152 7.41 6.77 -14.16
C LEU A 152 8.40 7.94 -14.17
N ASP A 153 8.52 8.66 -15.31
CA ASP A 153 9.41 9.81 -15.45
C ASP A 153 9.10 10.96 -14.47
N LEU A 154 7.85 11.03 -13.97
CA LEU A 154 7.42 12.04 -13.00
C LEU A 154 7.41 11.49 -11.57
N VAL A 155 7.17 10.18 -11.40
CA VAL A 155 7.13 9.52 -10.08
C VAL A 155 8.54 9.40 -9.51
N VAL A 156 9.50 8.88 -10.28
CA VAL A 156 10.86 8.60 -9.80
C VAL A 156 11.54 9.82 -9.16
N PRO A 157 11.54 11.02 -9.79
CA PRO A 157 12.11 12.21 -9.15
C PRO A 157 11.45 12.58 -7.80
N VAL A 158 10.14 12.30 -7.64
CA VAL A 158 9.45 12.55 -6.36
C VAL A 158 9.87 11.53 -5.30
N LEU A 159 10.04 10.25 -5.68
CA LEU A 159 10.54 9.21 -4.78
C LEU A 159 11.95 9.53 -4.26
N GLU A 160 12.84 9.93 -5.17
CA GLU A 160 14.22 10.34 -4.83
C GLU A 160 14.23 11.56 -3.91
N LYS A 161 13.47 12.61 -4.27
CA LYS A 161 13.34 13.85 -3.49
C LYS A 161 12.85 13.61 -2.07
N THR A 162 11.89 12.71 -1.91
CA THR A 162 11.31 12.36 -0.59
C THR A 162 12.15 11.32 0.16
N GLY A 163 13.03 10.60 -0.55
CA GLY A 163 13.81 9.47 -0.01
C GLY A 163 12.91 8.31 0.40
N THR A 164 11.88 7.99 -0.42
CA THR A 164 10.91 6.93 -0.15
C THR A 164 10.93 5.79 -1.17
N THR A 165 11.89 5.75 -2.10
CA THR A 165 11.95 4.77 -3.19
C THR A 165 11.80 3.32 -2.68
N LYS A 166 12.54 2.95 -1.65
CA LYS A 166 12.51 1.59 -1.08
C LYS A 166 11.21 1.24 -0.35
N GLN A 167 10.37 2.21 -0.08
CA GLN A 167 9.10 2.07 0.63
C GLN A 167 7.92 1.84 -0.34
N ILE A 168 8.19 1.83 -1.66
CA ILE A 168 7.16 1.79 -2.69
C ILE A 168 6.92 0.38 -3.20
N ILE A 169 5.64 0.05 -3.34
CA ILE A 169 5.14 -1.09 -4.12
C ILE A 169 4.56 -0.53 -5.40
N MET A 170 5.10 -0.94 -6.55
CA MET A 170 4.49 -0.69 -7.85
C MET A 170 3.89 -1.96 -8.41
N LYS A 171 2.77 -1.87 -9.11
CA LYS A 171 2.04 -3.01 -9.63
C LYS A 171 1.52 -2.77 -11.05
N GLY A 172 1.24 -3.84 -11.76
CA GLY A 172 0.65 -3.78 -13.09
C GLY A 172 0.46 -5.15 -13.73
N GLY A 173 -0.40 -5.22 -14.74
CA GLY A 173 -0.74 -6.47 -15.46
C GLY A 173 0.05 -6.66 -16.77
N ARG A 174 1.23 -6.04 -16.93
CA ARG A 174 2.04 -6.17 -18.15
C ARG A 174 2.93 -7.41 -18.11
N PRO A 175 3.31 -7.99 -19.28
CA PRO A 175 4.31 -9.06 -19.35
C PRO A 175 5.65 -8.64 -18.72
N ALA A 176 6.38 -9.61 -18.17
CA ALA A 176 7.63 -9.39 -17.45
C ALA A 176 8.69 -8.62 -18.29
N GLU A 177 8.84 -8.96 -19.57
CA GLU A 177 9.78 -8.30 -20.48
C GLU A 177 9.47 -6.80 -20.63
N SER A 178 8.18 -6.46 -20.73
CA SER A 178 7.73 -5.06 -20.81
C SER A 178 8.01 -4.29 -19.52
N VAL A 179 7.86 -4.95 -18.38
CA VAL A 179 8.18 -4.38 -17.06
C VAL A 179 9.69 -4.12 -16.96
N ILE A 180 10.50 -5.13 -17.23
CA ILE A 180 11.99 -5.03 -17.20
C ILE A 180 12.46 -3.88 -18.11
N ALA A 181 11.94 -3.82 -19.34
CA ALA A 181 12.31 -2.77 -20.28
C ALA A 181 11.92 -1.35 -19.84
N SER A 182 10.79 -1.21 -19.08
CA SER A 182 10.29 0.10 -18.65
C SER A 182 10.89 0.58 -17.34
N TYR A 183 11.15 -0.33 -16.41
CA TYR A 183 11.59 0.03 -15.05
C TYR A 183 13.11 0.00 -14.91
N GLY A 184 13.82 -0.87 -15.68
CA GLY A 184 15.29 -0.98 -15.61
C GLY A 184 15.78 -1.18 -14.18
N ASP A 185 16.81 -0.41 -13.80
CA ASP A 185 17.46 -0.48 -12.48
C ASP A 185 16.53 -0.08 -11.30
N LEU A 186 15.41 0.58 -11.57
CA LEU A 186 14.43 0.91 -10.53
C LEU A 186 13.87 -0.35 -9.85
N LEU A 187 13.84 -1.50 -10.54
CA LEU A 187 13.38 -2.79 -9.99
C LEU A 187 14.23 -3.28 -8.82
N ASP A 188 15.48 -2.86 -8.69
CA ASP A 188 16.36 -3.21 -7.57
C ASP A 188 16.01 -2.41 -6.31
N GLU A 189 15.32 -1.28 -6.47
CA GLU A 189 15.02 -0.36 -5.37
C GLU A 189 13.59 -0.47 -4.85
N ILE A 190 12.61 -0.67 -5.74
CA ILE A 190 11.19 -0.79 -5.38
C ILE A 190 10.80 -2.25 -5.13
N LEU A 191 9.58 -2.47 -4.62
CA LEU A 191 8.88 -3.73 -4.70
C LEU A 191 7.97 -3.70 -5.94
N TYR A 192 8.23 -4.55 -6.94
CA TYR A 192 7.31 -4.71 -8.07
C TYR A 192 6.45 -5.95 -7.87
N MET A 193 5.15 -5.80 -8.05
CA MET A 193 4.17 -6.85 -7.86
C MET A 193 3.26 -6.97 -9.09
N PRO A 194 3.30 -8.08 -9.83
CA PRO A 194 2.39 -8.33 -10.94
C PRO A 194 0.95 -8.47 -10.46
N ILE A 195 0.00 -7.87 -11.20
CA ILE A 195 -1.43 -8.15 -11.10
C ILE A 195 -1.77 -9.21 -12.15
N VAL A 196 -2.30 -10.35 -11.70
CA VAL A 196 -2.70 -11.42 -12.61
C VAL A 196 -4.18 -11.74 -12.42
N ASN A 197 -4.96 -11.44 -13.47
CA ASN A 197 -6.37 -11.78 -13.52
C ASN A 197 -6.51 -13.22 -13.97
N LEU A 198 -6.67 -14.17 -13.04
CA LEU A 198 -6.58 -15.61 -13.27
C LEU A 198 -7.65 -16.18 -14.22
N TYR A 199 -8.73 -15.43 -14.42
CA TYR A 199 -9.81 -15.76 -15.35
C TYR A 199 -9.53 -15.42 -16.83
N LYS A 200 -8.37 -14.78 -17.12
CA LYS A 200 -7.98 -14.44 -18.49
C LYS A 200 -7.22 -15.58 -19.15
N ASP A 201 -7.40 -15.72 -20.46
CA ASP A 201 -6.78 -16.78 -21.27
C ASP A 201 -5.22 -16.73 -21.22
N ASP A 202 -4.65 -15.54 -21.07
CA ASP A 202 -3.21 -15.30 -21.00
C ASP A 202 -2.63 -15.37 -19.58
N ALA A 203 -3.45 -15.61 -18.55
CA ALA A 203 -3.01 -15.58 -17.15
C ALA A 203 -1.83 -16.52 -16.88
N ARG A 204 -1.86 -17.75 -17.40
CA ARG A 204 -0.77 -18.72 -17.23
C ARG A 204 0.52 -18.24 -17.88
N GLN A 205 0.47 -17.70 -19.09
CA GLN A 205 1.62 -17.16 -19.80
C GLN A 205 2.24 -15.96 -19.04
N ILE A 206 1.41 -15.07 -18.53
CA ILE A 206 1.85 -13.92 -17.71
C ILE A 206 2.53 -14.41 -16.44
N MET A 207 1.94 -15.36 -15.71
CA MET A 207 2.54 -15.95 -14.51
C MET A 207 3.90 -16.59 -14.78
N GLU A 208 3.98 -17.46 -15.79
CA GLU A 208 5.22 -18.15 -16.19
C GLU A 208 6.32 -17.15 -16.55
N GLY A 209 6.00 -16.11 -17.32
CA GLY A 209 6.93 -15.04 -17.67
C GLY A 209 7.49 -14.32 -16.43
N HIS A 210 6.62 -13.93 -15.50
CA HIS A 210 7.05 -13.29 -14.25
C HIS A 210 7.88 -14.23 -13.37
N MET A 211 7.48 -15.48 -13.21
CA MET A 211 8.21 -16.48 -12.42
C MET A 211 9.60 -16.76 -13.00
N ALA A 212 9.74 -16.77 -14.33
CA ALA A 212 11.00 -17.06 -15.00
C ALA A 212 11.96 -15.86 -15.00
N LEU A 213 11.47 -14.66 -15.31
CA LEU A 213 12.31 -13.51 -15.65
C LEU A 213 12.45 -12.51 -14.50
N LEU A 214 11.36 -12.14 -13.84
CA LEU A 214 11.33 -11.10 -12.82
C LEU A 214 11.46 -11.65 -11.41
N LYS A 215 10.87 -12.83 -11.14
CA LYS A 215 10.83 -13.50 -9.83
C LYS A 215 10.37 -12.55 -8.71
N PRO A 216 9.20 -11.94 -8.83
CA PRO A 216 8.70 -10.97 -7.86
C PRO A 216 8.47 -11.63 -6.50
N CYS A 217 8.63 -10.83 -5.43
CA CYS A 217 8.42 -11.31 -4.05
C CYS A 217 6.95 -11.48 -3.66
N ALA A 218 6.03 -10.92 -4.45
CA ALA A 218 4.58 -11.05 -4.24
C ALA A 218 3.82 -10.95 -5.57
N TYR A 219 2.61 -11.54 -5.61
CA TYR A 219 1.67 -11.49 -6.75
C TYR A 219 0.30 -11.06 -6.25
N GLU A 220 -0.31 -10.08 -6.91
CA GLU A 220 -1.73 -9.75 -6.75
C GLU A 220 -2.56 -10.63 -7.69
N LEU A 221 -3.39 -11.49 -7.10
CA LEU A 221 -4.20 -12.47 -7.83
C LEU A 221 -5.68 -12.09 -7.74
N THR A 222 -6.41 -12.17 -8.87
CA THR A 222 -7.85 -11.98 -8.89
C THR A 222 -8.53 -13.14 -9.61
N TYR A 223 -9.67 -13.61 -9.08
CA TYR A 223 -10.55 -14.62 -9.68
C TYR A 223 -12.00 -14.24 -9.37
N ARG A 224 -12.96 -14.70 -10.17
CA ARG A 224 -14.32 -14.16 -10.14
C ARG A 224 -15.33 -15.01 -9.37
N THR A 225 -15.15 -16.32 -9.40
CA THR A 225 -16.07 -17.29 -8.77
C THR A 225 -15.30 -18.50 -8.26
N ASP A 226 -15.90 -19.25 -7.34
CA ASP A 226 -15.31 -20.49 -6.81
C ASP A 226 -15.18 -21.61 -7.86
N ASP A 227 -15.86 -21.52 -8.99
CA ASP A 227 -15.64 -22.41 -10.13
C ASP A 227 -14.24 -22.22 -10.76
N GLU A 228 -13.54 -21.14 -10.45
CA GLU A 228 -12.20 -20.81 -10.95
C GLU A 228 -11.07 -21.16 -9.94
N LEU A 229 -11.37 -21.86 -8.84
CA LEU A 229 -10.41 -22.12 -7.73
C LEU A 229 -9.25 -23.06 -8.08
N ASP A 230 -9.34 -23.88 -9.11
CA ASP A 230 -8.27 -24.82 -9.49
C ASP A 230 -6.94 -24.11 -9.69
N TYR A 231 -6.92 -22.94 -10.34
CA TYR A 231 -5.69 -22.22 -10.61
C TYR A 231 -5.17 -21.41 -9.40
N PRO A 232 -5.97 -20.66 -8.64
CA PRO A 232 -5.56 -20.13 -7.34
C PRO A 232 -4.93 -21.16 -6.40
N LEU A 233 -5.53 -22.34 -6.25
CA LEU A 233 -5.01 -23.43 -5.42
C LEU A 233 -3.68 -23.97 -5.95
N GLN A 234 -3.55 -24.16 -7.26
CA GLN A 234 -2.29 -24.54 -7.88
C GLN A 234 -1.19 -23.50 -7.59
N LEU A 235 -1.48 -22.19 -7.73
CA LEU A 235 -0.52 -21.12 -7.47
C LEU A 235 -0.11 -21.04 -5.99
N ARG A 236 -1.00 -21.32 -5.06
CA ARG A 236 -0.65 -21.47 -3.64
C ARG A 236 0.48 -22.48 -3.45
N GLU A 237 0.38 -23.65 -4.08
CA GLU A 237 1.40 -24.71 -4.00
C GLU A 237 2.69 -24.30 -4.73
N ASP A 238 2.58 -23.80 -5.96
CA ASP A 238 3.72 -23.45 -6.81
C ASP A 238 4.56 -22.31 -6.25
N LEU A 239 3.94 -21.35 -5.55
CA LEU A 239 4.56 -20.15 -4.98
C LEU A 239 4.91 -20.28 -3.50
N SER A 240 4.56 -21.41 -2.87
CA SER A 240 4.88 -21.67 -1.46
C SER A 240 6.37 -21.52 -1.18
N GLY A 241 6.74 -20.64 -0.24
CA GLY A 241 8.12 -20.31 0.11
C GLY A 241 8.92 -19.56 -0.96
N LYS A 242 8.28 -19.12 -2.04
CA LYS A 242 8.92 -18.36 -3.16
C LYS A 242 8.40 -16.96 -3.31
N ALA A 243 7.10 -16.73 -3.10
CA ALA A 243 6.48 -15.43 -3.19
C ALA A 243 5.22 -15.35 -2.30
N LEU A 244 4.87 -14.14 -1.90
CA LEU A 244 3.66 -13.84 -1.15
C LEU A 244 2.45 -13.73 -2.09
N LEU A 245 1.26 -14.02 -1.56
CA LEU A 245 0.00 -13.94 -2.29
C LEU A 245 -0.84 -12.79 -1.75
N TRP A 246 -1.23 -11.88 -2.64
CA TRP A 246 -2.08 -10.75 -2.36
C TRP A 246 -3.45 -10.95 -3.00
N TYR A 247 -4.52 -10.81 -2.21
CA TYR A 247 -5.90 -10.80 -2.66
C TYR A 247 -6.60 -9.50 -2.27
N ASN A 248 -7.58 -9.09 -3.09
CA ASN A 248 -8.40 -7.90 -2.86
C ASN A 248 -9.80 -8.30 -2.46
N THR A 249 -10.30 -7.78 -1.32
CA THR A 249 -11.64 -8.09 -0.80
C THR A 249 -12.65 -6.96 -1.05
N LEU A 250 -12.38 -6.07 -2.02
CA LEU A 250 -13.13 -4.84 -2.25
C LEU A 250 -14.55 -5.07 -2.80
N TRP A 251 -14.72 -6.10 -3.62
CA TRP A 251 -16.00 -6.57 -4.18
C TRP A 251 -15.87 -8.01 -4.72
N ASP A 252 -17.00 -8.65 -4.93
CA ASP A 252 -17.16 -10.08 -5.21
C ASP A 252 -16.25 -10.64 -6.34
N THR A 253 -16.20 -9.98 -7.48
CA THR A 253 -15.46 -10.47 -8.66
C THR A 253 -13.93 -10.30 -8.60
N LEU A 254 -13.39 -9.85 -7.49
CA LEU A 254 -11.94 -9.83 -7.25
C LEU A 254 -11.43 -11.08 -6.52
N CYS A 255 -12.30 -11.73 -5.74
CA CYS A 255 -11.94 -12.82 -4.84
C CYS A 255 -13.04 -13.88 -4.70
N GLY A 256 -13.80 -14.15 -5.77
CA GLY A 256 -14.78 -15.23 -5.81
C GLY A 256 -15.98 -15.07 -4.86
N GLY A 257 -16.28 -13.83 -4.44
CA GLY A 257 -17.33 -13.54 -3.45
C GLY A 257 -16.84 -13.54 -2.00
N HIS A 258 -15.55 -13.83 -1.73
CA HIS A 258 -14.96 -13.79 -0.38
C HIS A 258 -14.54 -12.36 -0.01
N ASP A 259 -15.47 -11.41 -0.14
CA ASP A 259 -15.23 -9.97 -0.07
C ASP A 259 -15.53 -9.34 1.32
N ASP A 260 -15.33 -8.02 1.39
CA ASP A 260 -15.56 -7.24 2.61
C ASP A 260 -17.03 -7.22 3.07
N ASP A 261 -18.00 -7.44 2.17
CA ASP A 261 -19.42 -7.48 2.55
C ASP A 261 -19.78 -8.84 3.14
N LEU A 262 -19.30 -9.96 2.56
CA LEU A 262 -19.39 -11.29 3.18
C LEU A 262 -18.69 -11.31 4.55
N ALA A 263 -17.54 -10.63 4.68
CA ALA A 263 -16.80 -10.60 5.95
C ALA A 263 -17.58 -9.98 7.10
N LEU A 264 -18.56 -9.09 6.85
CA LEU A 264 -19.42 -8.55 7.91
C LEU A 264 -20.43 -9.58 8.45
N GLU A 265 -20.76 -10.59 7.64
CA GLU A 265 -21.67 -11.66 8.02
C GLU A 265 -20.89 -12.86 8.60
N ASP A 266 -19.82 -13.26 7.91
CA ASP A 266 -18.96 -14.39 8.28
C ASP A 266 -17.50 -14.10 7.87
N PRO A 267 -16.66 -13.56 8.77
CA PRO A 267 -15.27 -13.24 8.45
C PRO A 267 -14.41 -14.49 8.21
N ASP A 268 -14.79 -15.66 8.72
CA ASP A 268 -14.08 -16.91 8.45
C ASP A 268 -14.36 -17.40 7.02
N ALA A 269 -15.59 -17.25 6.51
CA ALA A 269 -15.94 -17.55 5.15
C ALA A 269 -15.31 -16.59 4.14
N ALA A 270 -15.04 -15.35 4.54
CA ALA A 270 -14.37 -14.35 3.71
C ALA A 270 -12.85 -14.37 3.89
N TYR A 271 -12.33 -13.62 4.85
CA TYR A 271 -10.89 -13.49 5.11
C TYR A 271 -10.23 -14.82 5.48
N GLY A 272 -10.94 -15.64 6.31
CA GLY A 272 -10.46 -16.96 6.71
C GLY A 272 -10.24 -17.87 5.51
N PHE A 273 -11.18 -17.91 4.58
CA PHE A 273 -11.05 -18.70 3.34
C PHE A 273 -9.83 -18.28 2.51
N LEU A 274 -9.63 -16.99 2.28
CA LEU A 274 -8.48 -16.49 1.52
C LEU A 274 -7.14 -16.87 2.19
N ILE A 275 -7.08 -16.81 3.53
CA ILE A 275 -5.87 -17.12 4.30
C ILE A 275 -5.63 -18.64 4.35
N ASP A 276 -6.61 -19.40 4.80
CA ASP A 276 -6.44 -20.82 5.12
C ASP A 276 -6.49 -21.69 3.86
N THR A 277 -7.33 -21.33 2.89
CA THR A 277 -7.52 -22.10 1.66
C THR A 277 -6.64 -21.62 0.53
N LEU A 278 -6.52 -20.30 0.30
CA LEU A 278 -5.75 -19.76 -0.82
C LEU A 278 -4.35 -19.27 -0.42
N GLY A 279 -3.99 -19.28 0.87
CA GLY A 279 -2.67 -18.89 1.33
C GLY A 279 -2.41 -17.39 1.25
N ALA A 280 -3.44 -16.56 1.35
CA ALA A 280 -3.29 -15.10 1.36
C ALA A 280 -2.38 -14.65 2.51
N THR A 281 -1.36 -13.88 2.17
CA THR A 281 -0.42 -13.28 3.11
C THR A 281 -0.46 -11.74 3.05
N ILE A 282 -1.15 -11.20 2.06
CA ILE A 282 -1.43 -9.78 1.91
C ILE A 282 -2.90 -9.64 1.49
N ILE A 283 -3.67 -8.83 2.21
CA ILE A 283 -5.09 -8.59 1.89
C ILE A 283 -5.35 -7.09 1.79
N GLN A 284 -5.85 -6.66 0.63
CA GLN A 284 -6.32 -5.29 0.42
C GLN A 284 -7.83 -5.21 0.67
N THR A 285 -8.24 -4.26 1.50
CA THR A 285 -9.61 -4.13 2.01
C THR A 285 -10.06 -2.69 2.09
N ASP A 286 -11.37 -2.47 1.98
CA ASP A 286 -12.05 -1.22 2.31
C ASP A 286 -12.38 -1.11 3.83
N ARG A 287 -12.07 -2.15 4.63
CA ARG A 287 -12.42 -2.28 6.05
C ARG A 287 -11.20 -2.60 6.91
N ALA A 288 -10.16 -1.78 6.79
CA ALA A 288 -8.84 -2.06 7.38
C ALA A 288 -8.89 -2.35 8.88
N GLU A 289 -9.61 -1.55 9.68
CA GLU A 289 -9.74 -1.79 11.13
C GLU A 289 -10.46 -3.11 11.45
N TYR A 290 -11.45 -3.49 10.63
CA TYR A 290 -12.20 -4.73 10.82
C TYR A 290 -11.30 -5.94 10.52
N LEU A 291 -10.57 -5.92 9.39
CA LEU A 291 -9.61 -6.97 9.04
C LEU A 291 -8.50 -7.07 10.10
N LEU A 292 -7.92 -5.95 10.55
CA LEU A 292 -6.92 -5.93 11.63
C LEU A 292 -7.45 -6.60 12.92
N SER A 293 -8.70 -6.28 13.31
CA SER A 293 -9.34 -6.90 14.49
C SER A 293 -9.49 -8.40 14.33
N TYR A 294 -9.93 -8.87 13.14
CA TYR A 294 -10.04 -10.30 12.83
C TYR A 294 -8.69 -11.01 12.89
N LEU A 295 -7.66 -10.45 12.22
CA LEU A 295 -6.32 -11.04 12.19
C LEU A 295 -5.68 -11.10 13.59
N ARG A 296 -5.84 -10.05 14.41
CA ARG A 296 -5.36 -10.01 15.79
C ARG A 296 -6.01 -11.09 16.65
N SER A 297 -7.31 -11.34 16.48
CA SER A 297 -8.03 -12.40 17.20
C SER A 297 -7.49 -13.81 16.87
N ARG A 298 -6.89 -13.95 15.67
CA ARG A 298 -6.26 -15.19 15.18
C ARG A 298 -4.73 -15.23 15.38
N HIS A 299 -4.13 -14.21 16.01
CA HIS A 299 -2.68 -14.04 16.14
C HIS A 299 -1.92 -13.93 14.81
N LEU A 300 -2.59 -13.52 13.74
CA LEU A 300 -2.05 -13.33 12.39
C LEU A 300 -1.62 -11.88 12.11
N HIS A 301 -1.77 -10.98 13.05
CA HIS A 301 -1.28 -9.58 13.03
C HIS A 301 -0.94 -9.12 14.46
N ASP A 302 -0.13 -8.04 14.58
CA ASP A 302 0.29 -7.46 15.87
C ASP A 302 -0.72 -6.45 16.41
#